data_dee10698e9000c6e3494dee3cff7a547
#
_entry.id   dee10698e9000c6e3494dee3cff7a547
#
_cell.length_a   1.000
_cell.length_b   1.000
_cell.length_c   1.000
_cell.angle_alpha   90.00
_cell.angle_beta   90.00
_cell.angle_gamma   90.00
#
_symmetry.space_group_name_H-M   'P 1'
#
loop_
_entity.id
_entity.type
_entity.pdbx_description
1 polymer ?
#
loop_
_entity_poly.entity_id
_entity_poly.type
_entity_poly.pdbx_seq_one_letter_code
_entity_poly.pdbx_strand_id
1 'polypeptide(L)'
;IQNKAPGKDVSTSDMEEKFPLASKKNNAHFSKFEVAGVPFGDSLIPVMAGPNMVESEELIVKTAINVKKSGAHFLRGGAFKPLSFPYRSDKYTETREDGIKWLGVAKKESGIGIITEVMEEKYLDLYCEVADILQIGSRNMQNYPLISAAAKTKKPLMIKRHFGASLRDWLGAAEYALYEGNKKIILCERGVSVPHTHRDSSRFLLDLQVVPAAKEITHLPIAVDPSH
;
A
#
# COMPACT_ATOMS: atom_id res chain seq x y z
N ILE A 1 16.87 -39.45 10.26
CA ILE A 1 15.75 -38.46 10.38
C ILE A 1 16.10 -37.59 11.58
N GLN A 2 16.74 -36.46 11.36
CA GLN A 2 17.01 -35.48 12.42
C GLN A 2 15.71 -34.70 12.68
N ASN A 3 15.16 -34.87 13.87
CA ASN A 3 14.08 -34.09 14.43
C ASN A 3 14.54 -32.63 14.57
N LYS A 4 14.16 -31.77 13.59
CA LYS A 4 14.20 -30.31 13.81
C LYS A 4 13.03 -29.96 14.73
N ALA A 5 13.33 -29.47 15.92
CA ALA A 5 12.36 -28.98 16.87
C ALA A 5 11.47 -27.89 16.21
N PRO A 6 10.15 -27.89 16.48
CA PRO A 6 9.28 -26.79 16.03
C PRO A 6 9.64 -25.54 16.86
N GLY A 7 10.02 -24.46 16.20
CA GLY A 7 10.25 -23.15 16.85
C GLY A 7 11.64 -22.56 16.67
N LYS A 8 12.31 -22.78 15.54
CA LYS A 8 13.36 -21.84 15.16
C LYS A 8 12.69 -20.61 14.55
N ASP A 9 12.77 -19.52 15.28
CA ASP A 9 12.59 -18.19 14.75
C ASP A 9 13.25 -18.10 13.36
N VAL A 10 12.54 -17.53 12.39
CA VAL A 10 13.11 -17.26 11.08
C VAL A 10 14.34 -16.40 11.35
N SER A 11 15.53 -16.98 11.22
CA SER A 11 16.75 -16.25 11.55
C SER A 11 16.85 -15.07 10.60
N THR A 12 17.33 -13.92 11.07
CA THR A 12 17.58 -12.74 10.24
C THR A 12 18.47 -13.09 9.05
N SER A 13 19.40 -14.02 9.19
CA SER A 13 20.25 -14.56 8.13
C SER A 13 19.47 -15.24 6.99
N ASP A 14 18.41 -16.01 7.29
CA ASP A 14 17.59 -16.66 6.26
C ASP A 14 16.79 -15.64 5.46
N MET A 15 16.42 -14.52 6.08
CA MET A 15 15.71 -13.43 5.40
C MET A 15 16.64 -12.61 4.50
N GLU A 16 17.88 -12.34 4.95
CA GLU A 16 18.89 -11.65 4.16
C GLU A 16 19.29 -12.43 2.91
N GLU A 17 19.40 -13.76 3.01
CA GLU A 17 19.69 -14.61 1.87
C GLU A 17 18.59 -14.59 0.81
N LYS A 18 17.31 -14.60 1.24
CA LYS A 18 16.15 -14.69 0.34
C LYS A 18 15.64 -13.36 -0.17
N PHE A 19 15.82 -12.30 0.61
CA PHE A 19 15.34 -10.94 0.31
C PHE A 19 16.47 -9.92 0.51
N PRO A 20 17.56 -10.01 -0.27
CA PRO A 20 18.77 -9.22 -0.04
C PRO A 20 18.55 -7.72 -0.22
N LEU A 21 17.53 -7.31 -0.98
CA LEU A 21 17.21 -5.90 -1.19
C LEU A 21 16.24 -5.34 -0.14
N ALA A 22 15.26 -6.13 0.31
CA ALA A 22 14.28 -5.71 1.30
C ALA A 22 14.77 -5.83 2.74
N SER A 23 15.79 -6.68 2.98
CA SER A 23 16.31 -6.92 4.32
C SER A 23 17.20 -5.79 4.83
N LYS A 24 17.16 -5.59 6.13
CA LYS A 24 17.97 -4.62 6.86
C LYS A 24 19.39 -5.12 6.99
N LYS A 25 20.37 -4.33 6.58
CA LYS A 25 21.80 -4.71 6.64
C LYS A 25 22.43 -4.49 8.01
N ASN A 26 21.90 -3.53 8.77
CA ASN A 26 22.34 -3.21 10.14
C ASN A 26 21.28 -2.31 10.81
N ASN A 27 21.42 -2.07 12.10
CA ASN A 27 20.45 -1.30 12.88
C ASN A 27 20.29 0.18 12.45
N ALA A 28 21.25 0.74 11.73
CA ALA A 28 21.19 2.09 11.19
C ALA A 28 20.63 2.16 9.75
N HIS A 29 20.35 1.01 9.12
CA HIS A 29 19.85 0.96 7.76
C HIS A 29 18.33 1.21 7.74
N PHE A 30 17.92 2.39 7.29
CA PHE A 30 16.51 2.78 7.09
C PHE A 30 16.37 3.50 5.75
N SER A 31 15.37 3.14 4.97
CA SER A 31 15.01 3.86 3.75
C SER A 31 14.34 5.18 4.10
N LYS A 32 14.91 6.26 3.59
CA LYS A 32 14.34 7.60 3.65
C LYS A 32 14.17 8.14 2.25
N PHE A 33 13.02 8.71 1.97
CA PHE A 33 12.73 9.37 0.69
C PHE A 33 11.60 10.36 0.85
N GLU A 34 11.43 11.22 -0.13
CA GLU A 34 10.38 12.23 -0.17
C GLU A 34 9.39 11.96 -1.31
N VAL A 35 8.10 12.24 -1.05
CA VAL A 35 7.01 12.17 -2.02
C VAL A 35 6.15 13.42 -1.88
N ALA A 36 6.02 14.21 -2.94
CA ALA A 36 5.24 15.45 -2.94
C ALA A 36 5.58 16.40 -1.76
N GLY A 37 6.87 16.51 -1.41
CA GLY A 37 7.35 17.35 -0.30
C GLY A 37 7.16 16.71 1.10
N VAL A 38 6.69 15.45 1.18
CA VAL A 38 6.44 14.76 2.44
C VAL A 38 7.50 13.69 2.67
N PRO A 39 8.27 13.72 3.79
CA PRO A 39 9.29 12.72 4.08
C PRO A 39 8.67 11.41 4.57
N PHE A 40 9.24 10.29 4.11
CA PHE A 40 8.94 8.93 4.55
C PHE A 40 10.20 8.32 5.20
N GLY A 41 9.98 7.51 6.25
CA GLY A 41 11.06 6.86 6.99
C GLY A 41 11.82 7.80 7.94
N ASP A 42 11.26 8.93 8.26
CA ASP A 42 11.81 9.93 9.20
C ASP A 42 10.89 10.13 10.43
N SER A 43 11.06 11.21 11.16
CA SER A 43 10.30 11.56 12.37
C SER A 43 8.83 11.92 12.09
N LEU A 44 8.53 12.44 10.91
CA LEU A 44 7.15 12.72 10.49
C LEU A 44 6.41 11.41 10.23
N ILE A 45 5.17 11.33 10.69
CA ILE A 45 4.23 10.27 10.33
C ILE A 45 3.31 10.81 9.22
N PRO A 46 3.50 10.41 7.94
CA PRO A 46 2.60 10.83 6.87
C PRO A 46 1.19 10.28 7.07
N VAL A 47 0.19 11.14 6.96
CA VAL A 47 -1.23 10.77 7.07
C VAL A 47 -1.85 10.72 5.69
N MET A 48 -2.46 9.59 5.37
CA MET A 48 -3.19 9.33 4.12
C MET A 48 -4.65 9.11 4.47
N ALA A 49 -5.52 10.00 4.01
CA ALA A 49 -6.95 9.95 4.32
C ALA A 49 -7.80 10.08 3.07
N GLY A 50 -8.99 9.48 3.08
CA GLY A 50 -9.92 9.59 1.96
C GLY A 50 -10.77 8.33 1.77
N PRO A 51 -11.71 8.37 0.81
CA PRO A 51 -12.67 7.31 0.62
C PRO A 51 -12.01 6.06 0.03
N ASN A 52 -12.69 4.94 0.21
CA ASN A 52 -12.31 3.71 -0.47
C ASN A 52 -12.59 3.80 -1.99
N MET A 53 -13.61 4.57 -2.40
CA MET A 53 -14.01 4.73 -3.79
C MET A 53 -14.21 6.21 -4.14
N VAL A 54 -13.76 6.58 -5.33
CA VAL A 54 -14.10 7.86 -5.95
C VAL A 54 -15.49 7.73 -6.56
N GLU A 55 -16.47 8.48 -6.06
CA GLU A 55 -17.87 8.38 -6.47
C GLU A 55 -18.27 9.48 -7.45
N SER A 56 -17.76 10.69 -7.25
CA SER A 56 -17.95 11.84 -8.15
C SER A 56 -16.81 12.84 -8.00
N GLU A 57 -16.67 13.72 -9.01
CA GLU A 57 -15.68 14.79 -8.99
C GLU A 57 -15.92 15.75 -7.82
N GLU A 58 -17.15 16.22 -7.65
CA GLU A 58 -17.51 17.15 -6.57
C GLU A 58 -17.15 16.60 -5.19
N LEU A 59 -17.53 15.33 -4.93
CA LEU A 59 -17.29 14.71 -3.64
C LEU A 59 -15.81 14.49 -3.36
N ILE A 60 -15.03 14.07 -4.36
CA ILE A 60 -13.60 13.82 -4.15
C ILE A 60 -12.80 15.13 -3.98
N VAL A 61 -13.16 16.18 -4.70
CA VAL A 61 -12.55 17.51 -4.53
C VAL A 61 -12.86 18.08 -3.15
N LYS A 62 -14.13 18.04 -2.71
CA LYS A 62 -14.53 18.46 -1.37
C LYS A 62 -13.80 17.64 -0.28
N THR A 63 -13.69 16.36 -0.48
CA THR A 63 -12.96 15.46 0.45
C THR A 63 -11.49 15.86 0.51
N ALA A 64 -10.82 16.07 -0.62
CA ALA A 64 -9.42 16.48 -0.70
C ALA A 64 -9.14 17.75 0.10
N ILE A 65 -9.98 18.78 -0.08
CA ILE A 65 -9.87 20.05 0.64
C ILE A 65 -10.03 19.84 2.15
N ASN A 66 -11.02 19.03 2.56
CA ASN A 66 -11.31 18.81 3.97
C ASN A 66 -10.23 18.00 4.67
N VAL A 67 -9.76 16.88 4.07
CA VAL A 67 -8.72 16.06 4.69
C VAL A 67 -7.40 16.81 4.77
N LYS A 68 -7.07 17.65 3.77
CA LYS A 68 -5.89 18.51 3.84
C LYS A 68 -5.98 19.53 4.97
N LYS A 69 -7.13 20.21 5.13
CA LYS A 69 -7.37 21.12 6.25
C LYS A 69 -7.24 20.43 7.61
N SER A 70 -7.55 19.12 7.66
CA SER A 70 -7.44 18.30 8.87
C SER A 70 -6.01 17.73 9.08
N GLY A 71 -5.04 18.12 8.25
CA GLY A 71 -3.63 17.74 8.42
C GLY A 71 -3.22 16.46 7.65
N ALA A 72 -4.05 15.91 6.77
CA ALA A 72 -3.62 14.83 5.89
C ALA A 72 -2.63 15.33 4.83
N HIS A 73 -1.65 14.49 4.53
CA HIS A 73 -0.62 14.76 3.52
C HIS A 73 -1.00 14.22 2.14
N PHE A 74 -1.76 13.13 2.13
CA PHE A 74 -2.23 12.49 0.90
C PHE A 74 -3.72 12.21 0.96
N LEU A 75 -4.39 12.44 -0.19
CA LEU A 75 -5.73 11.94 -0.45
C LEU A 75 -5.64 10.52 -0.96
N ARG A 76 -6.33 9.60 -0.31
CA ARG A 76 -6.56 8.26 -0.82
C ARG A 76 -7.89 8.20 -1.57
N GLY A 77 -7.91 7.57 -2.74
CA GLY A 77 -9.13 7.27 -3.49
C GLY A 77 -8.88 6.18 -4.53
N GLY A 78 -9.81 5.21 -4.64
CA GLY A 78 -9.75 4.16 -5.67
C GLY A 78 -10.78 4.44 -6.77
N ALA A 79 -10.35 4.48 -8.02
CA ALA A 79 -11.23 4.65 -9.19
C ALA A 79 -11.63 3.31 -9.81
N PHE A 80 -10.74 2.31 -9.70
CA PHE A 80 -10.99 0.92 -10.06
C PHE A 80 -11.09 0.07 -8.81
N LYS A 81 -11.98 -0.93 -8.79
CA LYS A 81 -12.21 -1.72 -7.58
C LYS A 81 -12.26 -3.21 -7.81
N PRO A 82 -11.56 -3.99 -6.97
CA PRO A 82 -11.80 -5.41 -6.87
C PRO A 82 -13.10 -5.66 -6.11
N LEU A 83 -14.24 -5.64 -6.81
CA LEU A 83 -15.52 -5.96 -6.20
C LEU A 83 -15.52 -7.41 -5.71
N SER A 84 -16.10 -7.64 -4.53
CA SER A 84 -16.21 -8.99 -3.94
C SER A 84 -17.30 -9.83 -4.61
N PHE A 85 -18.11 -9.23 -5.47
CA PHE A 85 -19.20 -9.87 -6.22
C PHE A 85 -19.35 -9.21 -7.60
N PRO A 86 -19.85 -9.96 -8.62
CA PRO A 86 -19.85 -9.47 -10.00
C PRO A 86 -20.98 -8.48 -10.32
N TYR A 87 -22.00 -8.42 -9.48
CA TYR A 87 -23.16 -7.58 -9.71
C TYR A 87 -22.86 -6.13 -9.35
N ARG A 88 -22.99 -5.26 -10.33
CA ARG A 88 -22.86 -3.81 -10.16
C ARG A 88 -24.28 -3.22 -10.12
N SER A 89 -24.49 -2.27 -9.24
CA SER A 89 -25.69 -1.44 -9.25
C SER A 89 -25.32 -0.01 -9.64
N ASP A 90 -26.28 0.76 -10.09
CA ASP A 90 -26.07 2.19 -10.40
C ASP A 90 -25.49 2.98 -9.23
N LYS A 91 -25.65 2.45 -8.02
CA LYS A 91 -25.13 3.01 -6.78
C LYS A 91 -23.64 2.71 -6.52
N TYR A 92 -23.06 1.70 -7.18
CA TYR A 92 -21.71 1.21 -6.90
C TYR A 92 -20.89 0.97 -8.18
N THR A 93 -21.11 1.80 -9.20
CA THR A 93 -20.33 1.75 -10.44
C THR A 93 -18.90 2.24 -10.20
N GLU A 94 -17.93 1.56 -10.78
CA GLU A 94 -16.56 2.05 -10.84
C GLU A 94 -16.51 3.27 -11.76
N THR A 95 -15.81 4.30 -11.32
CA THR A 95 -15.60 5.53 -12.11
C THR A 95 -14.43 5.42 -13.08
N ARG A 96 -13.58 4.40 -12.92
CA ARG A 96 -12.51 4.03 -13.84
C ARG A 96 -11.61 5.22 -14.21
N GLU A 97 -11.40 5.45 -15.53
CA GLU A 97 -10.55 6.53 -16.05
C GLU A 97 -11.02 7.91 -15.61
N ASP A 98 -12.33 8.12 -15.52
CA ASP A 98 -12.88 9.41 -15.06
C ASP A 98 -12.57 9.65 -13.58
N GLY A 99 -12.63 8.61 -12.76
CA GLY A 99 -12.23 8.71 -11.36
C GLY A 99 -10.75 9.07 -11.18
N ILE A 100 -9.87 8.61 -12.07
CA ILE A 100 -8.46 9.02 -12.06
C ILE A 100 -8.33 10.51 -12.44
N LYS A 101 -9.05 10.97 -13.47
CA LYS A 101 -9.07 12.39 -13.85
C LYS A 101 -9.58 13.26 -12.72
N TRP A 102 -10.64 12.85 -12.02
CA TRP A 102 -11.20 13.57 -10.88
C TRP A 102 -10.23 13.65 -9.69
N LEU A 103 -9.40 12.61 -9.47
CA LEU A 103 -8.29 12.69 -8.51
C LEU A 103 -7.27 13.76 -8.94
N GLY A 104 -7.01 13.91 -10.24
CA GLY A 104 -6.18 14.98 -10.79
C GLY A 104 -6.75 16.39 -10.54
N VAL A 105 -8.07 16.56 -10.71
CA VAL A 105 -8.77 17.80 -10.35
C VAL A 105 -8.65 18.07 -8.85
N ALA A 106 -8.92 17.06 -8.02
CA ALA A 106 -8.82 17.16 -6.57
C ALA A 106 -7.41 17.57 -6.11
N LYS A 107 -6.37 17.00 -6.75
CA LYS A 107 -4.96 17.37 -6.52
C LYS A 107 -4.72 18.85 -6.83
N LYS A 108 -5.18 19.32 -8.00
CA LYS A 108 -5.00 20.70 -8.45
C LYS A 108 -5.68 21.69 -7.53
N GLU A 109 -6.94 21.43 -7.15
CA GLU A 109 -7.75 22.35 -6.33
C GLU A 109 -7.29 22.40 -4.86
N SER A 110 -6.81 21.27 -4.32
CA SER A 110 -6.40 21.19 -2.91
C SER A 110 -4.89 21.30 -2.69
N GLY A 111 -4.07 20.96 -3.70
CA GLY A 111 -2.62 20.83 -3.57
C GLY A 111 -2.20 19.67 -2.65
N ILE A 112 -3.06 18.66 -2.41
CA ILE A 112 -2.75 17.46 -1.62
C ILE A 112 -2.09 16.39 -2.52
N GLY A 113 -1.17 15.58 -1.97
CA GLY A 113 -0.63 14.42 -2.68
C GLY A 113 -1.71 13.35 -2.93
N ILE A 114 -1.56 12.55 -3.99
CA ILE A 114 -2.53 11.51 -4.35
C ILE A 114 -1.93 10.12 -4.18
N ILE A 115 -2.67 9.24 -3.49
CA ILE A 115 -2.41 7.80 -3.48
C ILE A 115 -3.63 7.05 -4.00
N THR A 116 -3.43 6.17 -5.00
CA THR A 116 -4.51 5.40 -5.61
C THR A 116 -4.09 3.97 -5.92
N GLU A 117 -5.07 3.05 -5.90
CA GLU A 117 -4.85 1.62 -6.12
C GLU A 117 -4.76 1.29 -7.59
N VAL A 118 -3.68 0.60 -7.98
CA VAL A 118 -3.47 0.07 -9.32
C VAL A 118 -4.10 -1.32 -9.41
N MET A 119 -4.95 -1.54 -10.41
CA MET A 119 -5.62 -2.81 -10.65
C MET A 119 -5.09 -3.55 -11.88
N GLU A 120 -4.73 -2.83 -12.93
CA GLU A 120 -4.31 -3.40 -14.20
C GLU A 120 -3.14 -2.60 -14.78
N GLU A 121 -2.17 -3.32 -15.37
CA GLU A 121 -0.96 -2.74 -15.95
C GLU A 121 -1.27 -1.73 -17.08
N LYS A 122 -2.27 -2.01 -17.91
CA LYS A 122 -2.64 -1.16 -19.07
C LYS A 122 -3.02 0.29 -18.71
N TYR A 123 -3.33 0.56 -17.43
CA TYR A 123 -3.66 1.91 -16.96
C TYR A 123 -2.51 2.59 -16.21
N LEU A 124 -1.31 2.00 -16.17
CA LEU A 124 -0.19 2.56 -15.40
C LEU A 124 0.17 3.98 -15.83
N ASP A 125 0.17 4.26 -17.13
CA ASP A 125 0.48 5.60 -17.65
C ASP A 125 -0.51 6.62 -17.10
N LEU A 126 -1.80 6.33 -17.17
CA LEU A 126 -2.86 7.19 -16.65
C LEU A 126 -2.72 7.40 -15.11
N TYR A 127 -2.41 6.35 -14.37
CA TYR A 127 -2.14 6.49 -12.93
C TYR A 127 -0.93 7.38 -12.66
N CYS A 128 0.14 7.23 -13.45
CA CYS A 128 1.38 7.99 -13.27
C CYS A 128 1.26 9.48 -13.55
N GLU A 129 0.31 9.91 -14.39
CA GLU A 129 0.02 11.32 -14.62
C GLU A 129 -0.51 12.02 -13.36
N VAL A 130 -1.26 11.33 -12.52
CA VAL A 130 -2.00 11.91 -11.40
C VAL A 130 -1.42 11.53 -10.05
N ALA A 131 -1.13 10.23 -9.83
CA ALA A 131 -0.73 9.70 -8.53
C ALA A 131 0.72 10.07 -8.16
N ASP A 132 0.91 10.38 -6.89
CA ASP A 132 2.23 10.53 -6.27
C ASP A 132 2.71 9.21 -5.67
N ILE A 133 1.78 8.35 -5.24
CA ILE A 133 2.04 7.01 -4.73
C ILE A 133 1.08 6.04 -5.42
N LEU A 134 1.60 4.95 -5.97
CA LEU A 134 0.81 3.84 -6.48
C LEU A 134 0.61 2.82 -5.35
N GLN A 135 -0.63 2.36 -5.13
CA GLN A 135 -0.95 1.35 -4.14
C GLN A 135 -1.18 0.01 -4.80
N ILE A 136 -0.49 -1.02 -4.33
CA ILE A 136 -0.82 -2.42 -4.59
C ILE A 136 -1.74 -2.89 -3.47
N GLY A 137 -2.98 -3.16 -3.81
CA GLY A 137 -3.98 -3.64 -2.86
C GLY A 137 -3.64 -5.02 -2.30
N SER A 138 -4.18 -5.36 -1.13
CA SER A 138 -3.85 -6.61 -0.45
C SER A 138 -4.17 -7.86 -1.29
N ARG A 139 -5.23 -7.83 -2.11
CA ARG A 139 -5.58 -8.94 -3.02
C ARG A 139 -4.59 -9.09 -4.18
N ASN A 140 -3.85 -8.04 -4.52
CA ASN A 140 -2.82 -8.02 -5.56
C ASN A 140 -1.39 -8.12 -5.00
N MET A 141 -1.21 -8.37 -3.69
CA MET A 141 0.12 -8.50 -3.11
C MET A 141 0.95 -9.63 -3.73
N GLN A 142 0.31 -10.68 -4.23
CA GLN A 142 0.95 -11.80 -4.91
C GLN A 142 0.88 -11.71 -6.44
N ASN A 143 0.38 -10.61 -6.98
CA ASN A 143 0.40 -10.33 -8.41
C ASN A 143 1.77 -9.72 -8.78
N TYR A 144 2.79 -10.56 -8.79
CA TYR A 144 4.17 -10.13 -9.03
C TYR A 144 4.38 -9.43 -10.38
N PRO A 145 3.73 -9.86 -11.49
CA PRO A 145 3.79 -9.11 -12.75
C PRO A 145 3.31 -7.65 -12.60
N LEU A 146 2.19 -7.43 -11.92
CA LEU A 146 1.67 -6.08 -11.67
C LEU A 146 2.62 -5.26 -10.78
N ILE A 147 3.19 -5.88 -9.75
CA ILE A 147 4.17 -5.22 -8.87
C ILE A 147 5.40 -4.80 -9.67
N SER A 148 5.95 -5.70 -10.51
CA SER A 148 7.11 -5.39 -11.35
C SER A 148 6.80 -4.29 -12.35
N ALA A 149 5.65 -4.34 -13.02
CA ALA A 149 5.24 -3.30 -13.96
C ALA A 149 5.07 -1.93 -13.27
N ALA A 150 4.39 -1.90 -12.13
CA ALA A 150 4.24 -0.68 -11.34
C ALA A 150 5.60 -0.15 -10.82
N ALA A 151 6.52 -1.02 -10.42
CA ALA A 151 7.85 -0.64 -9.95
C ALA A 151 8.71 0.00 -11.05
N LYS A 152 8.59 -0.46 -12.30
CA LYS A 152 9.30 0.10 -13.47
C LYS A 152 8.94 1.55 -13.74
N THR A 153 7.77 2.00 -13.35
CA THR A 153 7.36 3.41 -13.44
C THR A 153 8.20 4.35 -12.56
N LYS A 154 8.91 3.80 -11.58
CA LYS A 154 9.69 4.54 -10.55
C LYS A 154 8.84 5.44 -9.63
N LYS A 155 7.52 5.40 -9.76
CA LYS A 155 6.62 6.00 -8.76
C LYS A 155 6.78 5.28 -7.43
N PRO A 156 6.69 5.98 -6.28
CA PRO A 156 6.62 5.34 -4.98
C PRO A 156 5.51 4.30 -4.93
N LEU A 157 5.78 3.11 -4.37
CA LEU A 157 4.81 2.03 -4.22
C LEU A 157 4.47 1.79 -2.76
N MET A 158 3.18 1.69 -2.45
CA MET A 158 2.68 1.15 -1.20
C MET A 158 2.16 -0.26 -1.45
N ILE A 159 2.73 -1.25 -0.76
CA ILE A 159 2.33 -2.66 -0.86
C ILE A 159 1.55 -3.05 0.39
N LYS A 160 0.24 -3.25 0.26
CA LYS A 160 -0.62 -3.70 1.35
C LYS A 160 -0.46 -5.20 1.59
N ARG A 161 -0.23 -5.57 2.86
CA ARG A 161 -0.16 -6.98 3.27
C ARG A 161 -1.47 -7.70 2.95
N HIS A 162 -1.39 -8.85 2.33
CA HIS A 162 -2.54 -9.74 2.17
C HIS A 162 -2.97 -10.28 3.54
N PHE A 163 -4.28 -10.40 3.76
CA PHE A 163 -4.87 -10.76 5.05
C PHE A 163 -4.55 -12.19 5.55
N GLY A 164 -3.93 -13.01 4.73
CA GLY A 164 -3.42 -14.33 5.08
C GLY A 164 -1.91 -14.48 4.87
N ALA A 165 -1.19 -13.38 4.58
CA ALA A 165 0.22 -13.43 4.28
C ALA A 165 1.10 -13.39 5.54
N SER A 166 2.16 -14.19 5.51
CA SER A 166 3.25 -14.08 6.48
C SER A 166 4.08 -12.81 6.23
N LEU A 167 4.92 -12.45 7.19
CA LEU A 167 5.92 -11.38 7.01
C LEU A 167 6.86 -11.69 5.84
N ARG A 168 7.22 -12.95 5.66
CA ARG A 168 8.06 -13.42 4.56
C ARG A 168 7.43 -13.16 3.19
N ASP A 169 6.14 -13.49 3.02
CA ASP A 169 5.44 -13.27 1.75
C ASP A 169 5.37 -11.78 1.41
N TRP A 170 5.18 -10.95 2.44
CA TRP A 170 5.10 -9.49 2.28
C TRP A 170 6.45 -8.89 1.87
N LEU A 171 7.55 -9.33 2.49
CA LEU A 171 8.90 -8.92 2.07
C LEU A 171 9.25 -9.44 0.67
N GLY A 172 8.80 -10.64 0.30
CA GLY A 172 8.95 -11.16 -1.05
C GLY A 172 8.29 -10.27 -2.10
N ALA A 173 7.09 -9.75 -1.81
CA ALA A 173 6.42 -8.79 -2.70
C ALA A 173 7.21 -7.48 -2.84
N ALA A 174 7.80 -6.98 -1.74
CA ALA A 174 8.67 -5.80 -1.79
C ALA A 174 9.97 -6.06 -2.57
N GLU A 175 10.54 -7.26 -2.44
CA GLU A 175 11.76 -7.65 -3.15
C GLU A 175 11.58 -7.57 -4.67
N TYR A 176 10.42 -7.98 -5.23
CA TYR A 176 10.13 -7.80 -6.65
C TYR A 176 10.19 -6.33 -7.09
N ALA A 177 9.62 -5.43 -6.29
CA ALA A 177 9.65 -4.01 -6.62
C ALA A 177 11.07 -3.42 -6.53
N LEU A 178 11.84 -3.82 -5.52
CA LEU A 178 13.23 -3.41 -5.34
C LEU A 178 14.14 -3.96 -6.43
N TYR A 179 13.91 -5.20 -6.87
CA TYR A 179 14.64 -5.84 -7.97
C TYR A 179 14.49 -5.07 -9.28
N GLU A 180 13.33 -4.50 -9.54
CA GLU A 180 13.11 -3.58 -10.68
C GLU A 180 13.79 -2.20 -10.47
N GLY A 181 14.52 -2.02 -9.36
CA GLY A 181 15.26 -0.80 -9.05
C GLY A 181 14.41 0.34 -8.48
N ASN A 182 13.18 0.07 -8.01
CA ASN A 182 12.38 1.05 -7.31
C ASN A 182 12.69 1.02 -5.81
N LYS A 183 13.36 2.06 -5.31
CA LYS A 183 13.78 2.16 -3.91
C LYS A 183 12.75 2.85 -2.99
N LYS A 184 11.64 3.36 -3.55
CA LYS A 184 10.62 4.09 -2.81
C LYS A 184 9.42 3.18 -2.50
N ILE A 185 9.65 2.20 -1.62
CA ILE A 185 8.65 1.20 -1.24
C ILE A 185 8.17 1.46 0.18
N ILE A 186 6.84 1.42 0.38
CA ILE A 186 6.16 1.52 1.67
C ILE A 186 5.41 0.21 1.89
N LEU A 187 5.65 -0.45 3.00
CA LEU A 187 4.87 -1.59 3.43
C LEU A 187 3.63 -1.10 4.20
N CYS A 188 2.46 -1.72 4.01
CA CYS A 188 1.24 -1.29 4.70
C CYS A 188 0.54 -2.48 5.36
N GLU A 189 0.55 -2.50 6.70
CA GLU A 189 -0.27 -3.43 7.49
C GLU A 189 -1.72 -2.96 7.48
N ARG A 190 -2.69 -3.89 7.24
CA ARG A 190 -4.12 -3.59 7.10
C ARG A 190 -5.05 -4.62 7.75
N GLY A 191 -4.50 -5.52 8.51
CA GLY A 191 -5.22 -6.57 9.22
C GLY A 191 -5.18 -7.93 8.56
N VAL A 192 -5.34 -8.93 9.40
CA VAL A 192 -5.38 -10.34 9.04
C VAL A 192 -6.79 -10.89 9.20
N SER A 193 -7.12 -11.90 8.39
CA SER A 193 -8.38 -12.63 8.53
C SER A 193 -8.29 -13.58 9.72
N VAL A 194 -9.29 -13.53 10.59
CA VAL A 194 -9.41 -14.46 11.73
C VAL A 194 -10.77 -15.17 11.67
N PRO A 195 -10.90 -16.38 12.24
CA PRO A 195 -12.12 -17.19 12.10
C PRO A 195 -13.42 -16.53 12.61
N HIS A 196 -13.30 -15.51 13.46
CA HIS A 196 -14.45 -14.83 14.06
C HIS A 196 -14.90 -13.56 13.34
N THR A 197 -14.24 -13.18 12.25
CA THR A 197 -14.62 -12.00 11.47
C THR A 197 -15.77 -12.32 10.50
N HIS A 198 -16.96 -12.61 11.04
CA HIS A 198 -18.15 -12.99 10.24
C HIS A 198 -19.10 -11.84 9.95
N ARG A 199 -18.86 -10.67 10.56
CA ARG A 199 -19.72 -9.49 10.40
C ARG A 199 -19.02 -8.43 9.56
N ASP A 200 -19.80 -7.68 8.80
CA ASP A 200 -19.27 -6.58 7.98
C ASP A 200 -18.48 -5.54 8.78
N SER A 201 -18.80 -5.39 10.08
CA SER A 201 -18.13 -4.50 11.03
C SER A 201 -16.83 -5.06 11.62
N SER A 202 -16.50 -6.33 11.39
CA SER A 202 -15.33 -7.01 11.97
C SER A 202 -14.65 -7.90 10.94
N ARG A 203 -14.21 -7.28 9.84
CA ARG A 203 -13.67 -8.02 8.69
C ARG A 203 -12.27 -8.54 8.94
N PHE A 204 -11.44 -7.78 9.63
CA PHE A 204 -10.02 -8.08 9.84
C PHE A 204 -9.58 -7.60 11.22
N LEU A 205 -8.61 -8.30 11.79
CA LEU A 205 -7.92 -7.89 12.99
C LEU A 205 -6.61 -7.19 12.59
N LEU A 206 -6.44 -5.93 12.98
CA LEU A 206 -5.21 -5.19 12.74
C LEU A 206 -4.07 -5.79 13.56
N ASP A 207 -3.04 -6.29 12.89
CA ASP A 207 -1.89 -6.95 13.50
C ASP A 207 -0.78 -5.92 13.78
N LEU A 208 -0.91 -5.20 14.88
CA LEU A 208 0.10 -4.22 15.26
C LEU A 208 1.45 -4.85 15.68
N GLN A 209 1.46 -6.13 16.05
CA GLN A 209 2.69 -6.83 16.43
C GLN A 209 3.62 -7.06 15.23
N VAL A 210 3.08 -7.12 14.01
CA VAL A 210 3.91 -7.25 12.82
C VAL A 210 4.79 -6.02 12.56
N VAL A 211 4.39 -4.85 13.05
CA VAL A 211 5.14 -3.61 12.82
C VAL A 211 6.54 -3.66 13.45
N PRO A 212 6.70 -3.88 14.76
CA PRO A 212 8.05 -4.05 15.35
C PRO A 212 8.78 -5.24 14.74
N ALA A 213 8.13 -6.39 14.54
CA ALA A 213 8.75 -7.56 13.92
C ALA A 213 9.30 -7.26 12.51
N ALA A 214 8.54 -6.54 11.68
CA ALA A 214 9.02 -6.12 10.36
C ALA A 214 10.18 -5.13 10.45
N LYS A 215 10.15 -4.19 11.40
CA LYS A 215 11.24 -3.22 11.61
C LYS A 215 12.55 -3.86 12.06
N GLU A 216 12.53 -5.03 12.65
CA GLU A 216 13.75 -5.80 12.96
C GLU A 216 14.41 -6.35 11.69
N ILE A 217 13.63 -6.68 10.66
CA ILE A 217 14.06 -7.42 9.49
C ILE A 217 14.27 -6.51 8.27
N THR A 218 13.41 -5.48 8.07
CA THR A 218 13.46 -4.63 6.87
C THR A 218 13.79 -3.18 7.21
N HIS A 219 14.44 -2.52 6.25
CA HIS A 219 14.73 -1.09 6.27
C HIS A 219 13.59 -0.22 5.72
N LEU A 220 12.54 -0.83 5.16
CA LEU A 220 11.46 -0.13 4.49
C LEU A 220 10.52 0.57 5.46
N PRO A 221 9.99 1.75 5.14
CA PRO A 221 8.94 2.39 5.93
C PRO A 221 7.69 1.52 6.01
N ILE A 222 7.03 1.54 7.18
CA ILE A 222 5.81 0.77 7.43
C ILE A 222 4.67 1.73 7.77
N ALA A 223 3.59 1.64 7.02
CA ALA A 223 2.31 2.29 7.29
C ALA A 223 1.34 1.31 7.97
N VAL A 224 0.38 1.86 8.70
CA VAL A 224 -0.71 1.11 9.32
C VAL A 224 -2.04 1.66 8.81
N ASP A 225 -2.90 0.78 8.34
CA ASP A 225 -4.25 1.11 7.86
C ASP A 225 -5.30 0.52 8.80
N PRO A 226 -5.87 1.33 9.73
CA PRO A 226 -6.85 0.87 10.70
C PRO A 226 -8.29 0.82 10.15
N SER A 227 -8.49 1.15 8.88
CA SER A 227 -9.83 1.34 8.31
C SER A 227 -10.42 0.06 7.68
N HIS A 228 -9.80 -1.09 7.89
CA HIS A 228 -10.24 -2.39 7.35
C HIS A 228 -10.54 -3.41 8.47
#